data_20b9488a5bcb9e6b5fd70fd51fbf7ed6
#
_entry.id   20b9488a5bcb9e6b5fd70fd51fbf7ed6
#
_cell.length_a   1.000
_cell.length_b   1.000
_cell.length_c   1.000
_cell.angle_alpha   90.00
_cell.angle_beta   90.00
_cell.angle_gamma   90.00
#
_symmetry.space_group_name_H-M   'P 1'
#
loop_
_entity.id
_entity.type
_entity.pdbx_description
1 polymer ?
#
loop_
_entity_poly.entity_id
_entity_poly.type
_entity_poly.pdbx_seq_one_letter_code
_entity_poly.pdbx_strand_id
1 'polypeptide(L)'
;LKVPGMTSSDVVNILRGIDHTKKVDHAGTLDPEAAGVLPIFIGNATRLLEYAVSGAKHYRAEALVGVRTDTGDDTGKVVESLPVPFLTAEMLNRAFDKFAGEYWQVPPMYSALKHNGRKLYQYARAGVEIHREPRQIKIDKLILTGIRDHFFSFEVECSKGTYVRTLIEDIGRELGSCATMTFLLRETVGSFKLTEARTIEEIETDPEAALLPLEAAVDHLPRLQVNSLQGLRITSGVKTTLLGTKDGIYALYDPEQFLAVVRSEEEKVQAVK
;
A
#
# COMPACT_ATOMS: atom_id res chain seq x y z
N LEU A 1 7.35 -8.98 -7.42
CA LEU A 1 7.07 -7.88 -8.35
C LEU A 1 5.76 -8.17 -9.10
N LYS A 2 4.76 -7.27 -8.97
CA LYS A 2 3.56 -7.28 -9.82
C LYS A 2 3.84 -6.49 -11.10
N VAL A 3 3.51 -7.05 -12.24
CA VAL A 3 3.56 -6.37 -13.55
C VAL A 3 2.18 -5.85 -13.98
N PRO A 4 2.08 -4.90 -14.92
CA PRO A 4 0.80 -4.46 -15.51
C PRO A 4 0.02 -5.61 -16.17
N GLY A 5 -1.28 -5.43 -16.35
CA GLY A 5 -2.16 -6.39 -17.03
C GLY A 5 -2.71 -7.50 -16.14
N MET A 6 -2.38 -7.54 -14.84
CA MET A 6 -2.92 -8.49 -13.89
C MET A 6 -3.39 -7.82 -12.59
N THR A 7 -4.39 -8.38 -11.93
CA THR A 7 -4.83 -7.92 -10.61
C THR A 7 -3.94 -8.46 -9.50
N SER A 8 -3.96 -7.82 -8.34
CA SER A 8 -3.29 -8.36 -7.13
C SER A 8 -3.84 -9.75 -6.74
N SER A 9 -5.11 -10.03 -7.05
CA SER A 9 -5.73 -11.34 -6.82
C SER A 9 -5.21 -12.41 -7.78
N ASP A 10 -4.87 -12.05 -9.02
CA ASP A 10 -4.27 -12.99 -9.99
C ASP A 10 -2.90 -13.43 -9.50
N VAL A 11 -2.07 -12.50 -9.02
CA VAL A 11 -0.76 -12.81 -8.40
C VAL A 11 -0.94 -13.79 -7.24
N VAL A 12 -1.89 -13.55 -6.35
CA VAL A 12 -2.20 -14.45 -5.22
C VAL A 12 -2.59 -15.83 -5.71
N ASN A 13 -3.42 -15.93 -6.77
CA ASN A 13 -3.86 -17.21 -7.32
C ASN A 13 -2.72 -18.00 -7.95
N ILE A 14 -1.82 -17.32 -8.68
CA ILE A 14 -0.61 -17.95 -9.25
C ILE A 14 0.25 -18.52 -8.12
N LEU A 15 0.54 -17.72 -7.10
CA LEU A 15 1.38 -18.16 -5.98
C LEU A 15 0.75 -19.28 -5.14
N ARG A 16 -0.57 -19.32 -5.04
CA ARG A 16 -1.26 -20.50 -4.45
C ARG A 16 -0.98 -21.79 -5.20
N GLY A 17 -0.84 -21.71 -6.51
CA GLY A 17 -0.44 -22.85 -7.35
C GLY A 17 0.99 -23.30 -7.10
N ILE A 18 1.93 -22.35 -7.03
CA ILE A 18 3.36 -22.61 -6.80
C ILE A 18 3.60 -23.24 -5.41
N ASP A 19 3.07 -22.63 -4.35
CA ASP A 19 3.28 -23.08 -2.97
C ASP A 19 2.33 -24.20 -2.51
N HIS A 20 1.42 -24.66 -3.37
CA HIS A 20 0.40 -25.67 -3.06
C HIS A 20 -0.40 -25.37 -1.79
N THR A 21 -0.60 -24.09 -1.43
CA THR A 21 -1.32 -23.66 -0.25
C THR A 21 -2.47 -22.69 -0.56
N LYS A 22 -3.58 -22.82 0.17
CA LYS A 22 -4.72 -21.90 0.07
C LYS A 22 -4.49 -20.60 0.85
N LYS A 23 -3.56 -20.60 1.81
CA LYS A 23 -3.28 -19.47 2.70
C LYS A 23 -2.25 -18.55 2.04
N VAL A 24 -2.65 -17.79 1.05
CA VAL A 24 -1.85 -16.74 0.40
C VAL A 24 -2.70 -15.49 0.32
N ASP A 25 -2.14 -14.34 0.72
CA ASP A 25 -2.78 -13.04 0.64
C ASP A 25 -1.73 -11.94 0.43
N HIS A 26 -2.15 -10.72 0.10
CA HIS A 26 -1.25 -9.61 -0.21
C HIS A 26 -1.45 -8.40 0.71
N ALA A 27 -0.38 -7.66 0.97
CA ALA A 27 -0.40 -6.41 1.71
C ALA A 27 -0.51 -5.19 0.77
N GLY A 28 -1.74 -4.71 0.58
CA GLY A 28 -2.03 -3.49 -0.19
C GLY A 28 -2.18 -3.72 -1.69
N THR A 29 -3.42 -3.65 -2.15
CA THR A 29 -3.79 -3.78 -3.56
C THR A 29 -3.02 -2.80 -4.45
N LEU A 30 -2.62 -3.27 -5.62
CA LEU A 30 -2.24 -2.46 -6.79
C LEU A 30 -3.32 -2.56 -7.84
N ASP A 31 -3.58 -1.46 -8.54
CA ASP A 31 -4.49 -1.44 -9.70
C ASP A 31 -3.95 -2.38 -10.80
N PRO A 32 -4.81 -2.88 -11.70
CA PRO A 32 -4.38 -3.83 -12.73
C PRO A 32 -3.18 -3.35 -13.56
N GLU A 33 -3.21 -2.10 -14.03
CA GLU A 33 -2.15 -1.50 -14.85
C GLU A 33 -0.96 -0.95 -14.04
N ALA A 34 -1.08 -0.86 -12.72
CA ALA A 34 0.04 -0.45 -11.88
C ALA A 34 1.07 -1.58 -11.76
N ALA A 35 2.34 -1.21 -11.72
CA ALA A 35 3.46 -2.09 -11.44
C ALA A 35 4.03 -1.90 -10.04
N GLY A 36 4.89 -2.82 -9.60
CA GLY A 36 5.75 -2.62 -8.45
C GLY A 36 5.64 -3.65 -7.33
N VAL A 37 6.11 -3.25 -6.18
CA VAL A 37 6.21 -4.10 -4.98
C VAL A 37 4.82 -4.49 -4.50
N LEU A 38 4.55 -5.79 -4.45
CA LEU A 38 3.35 -6.38 -3.86
C LEU A 38 3.79 -7.41 -2.81
N PRO A 39 3.88 -7.04 -1.51
CA PRO A 39 4.22 -8.00 -0.49
C PRO A 39 3.16 -9.11 -0.41
N ILE A 40 3.61 -10.36 -0.48
CA ILE A 40 2.77 -11.55 -0.41
C ILE A 40 3.08 -12.29 0.88
N PHE A 41 2.03 -12.77 1.51
CA PHE A 41 2.08 -13.49 2.77
C PHE A 41 1.56 -14.90 2.57
N ILE A 42 2.33 -15.89 3.01
CA ILE A 42 2.06 -17.31 2.76
C ILE A 42 1.92 -18.04 4.09
N GLY A 43 0.96 -18.95 4.17
CA GLY A 43 0.75 -19.79 5.35
C GLY A 43 0.42 -18.97 6.61
N ASN A 44 1.17 -19.17 7.66
CA ASN A 44 0.96 -18.48 8.94
C ASN A 44 1.34 -16.99 8.90
N ALA A 45 2.18 -16.57 7.95
CA ALA A 45 2.52 -15.17 7.76
C ALA A 45 1.29 -14.30 7.45
N THR A 46 0.22 -14.86 6.88
CA THR A 46 -1.05 -14.13 6.61
C THR A 46 -1.65 -13.49 7.86
N ARG A 47 -1.32 -14.00 9.05
CA ARG A 47 -1.75 -13.42 10.32
C ARG A 47 -1.07 -12.07 10.63
N LEU A 48 0.07 -11.78 10.00
CA LEU A 48 0.84 -10.55 10.20
C LEU A 48 0.43 -9.42 9.24
N LEU A 49 -0.48 -9.67 8.30
CA LEU A 49 -0.90 -8.71 7.28
C LEU A 49 -1.30 -7.34 7.84
N GLU A 50 -2.06 -7.33 8.93
CA GLU A 50 -2.54 -6.08 9.54
C GLU A 50 -1.40 -5.17 10.04
N TYR A 51 -0.26 -5.75 10.42
CA TYR A 51 0.94 -5.03 10.87
C TYR A 51 1.80 -4.58 9.68
N ALA A 52 1.98 -5.45 8.69
CA ALA A 52 2.83 -5.18 7.52
C ALA A 52 2.32 -4.04 6.62
N VAL A 53 1.01 -3.76 6.61
CA VAL A 53 0.40 -2.71 5.74
C VAL A 53 0.55 -1.30 6.33
N SER A 54 1.10 -1.15 7.53
CA SER A 54 1.13 0.13 8.25
C SER A 54 2.19 1.13 7.76
N GLY A 55 3.17 0.68 6.97
CA GLY A 55 4.27 1.52 6.48
C GLY A 55 3.87 2.52 5.39
N ALA A 56 4.68 3.58 5.24
CA ALA A 56 4.61 4.50 4.12
C ALA A 56 4.80 3.77 2.79
N LYS A 57 4.29 4.36 1.72
CA LYS A 57 4.43 3.85 0.36
C LYS A 57 5.07 4.89 -0.52
N HIS A 58 6.00 4.48 -1.34
CA HIS A 58 6.64 5.34 -2.33
C HIS A 58 6.25 4.90 -3.73
N TYR A 59 5.87 5.89 -4.55
CA TYR A 59 5.44 5.66 -5.92
C TYR A 59 6.16 6.62 -6.88
N ARG A 60 6.38 6.14 -8.10
CA ARG A 60 6.54 7.01 -9.29
C ARG A 60 5.25 6.98 -10.08
N ALA A 61 4.83 8.15 -10.55
CA ALA A 61 3.60 8.29 -11.32
C ALA A 61 3.80 9.26 -12.48
N GLU A 62 3.00 9.07 -13.53
CA GLU A 62 2.83 10.01 -14.63
C GLU A 62 1.35 10.34 -14.80
N ALA A 63 1.07 11.58 -15.15
CA ALA A 63 -0.26 12.11 -15.35
C ALA A 63 -0.35 12.84 -16.69
N LEU A 64 -1.47 12.63 -17.40
CA LEU A 64 -1.89 13.40 -18.57
C LEU A 64 -2.87 14.46 -18.12
N VAL A 65 -2.57 15.74 -18.41
CA VAL A 65 -3.44 16.90 -18.14
C VAL A 65 -4.38 17.13 -19.33
N GLY A 66 -5.58 17.60 -19.05
CA GLY A 66 -6.61 17.93 -20.04
C GLY A 66 -7.62 16.85 -20.26
N VAL A 67 -7.45 15.66 -19.68
CA VAL A 67 -8.36 14.52 -19.80
C VAL A 67 -8.66 13.94 -18.43
N ARG A 68 -9.93 13.63 -18.18
CA ARG A 68 -10.36 12.82 -17.02
C ARG A 68 -11.15 11.62 -17.47
N THR A 69 -10.87 10.47 -16.88
CA THR A 69 -11.57 9.22 -17.13
C THR A 69 -12.44 8.82 -15.94
N ASP A 70 -13.38 7.92 -16.14
CA ASP A 70 -14.26 7.40 -15.09
C ASP A 70 -13.51 6.53 -14.04
N THR A 71 -12.37 5.96 -14.42
CA THR A 71 -11.50 5.17 -13.51
C THR A 71 -10.42 6.01 -12.85
N GLY A 72 -10.13 7.21 -13.37
CA GLY A 72 -9.00 8.05 -12.97
C GLY A 72 -7.64 7.59 -13.51
N ASP A 73 -7.62 6.55 -14.35
CA ASP A 73 -6.45 6.07 -15.11
C ASP A 73 -6.79 5.98 -16.61
N ASP A 74 -5.81 5.70 -17.44
CA ASP A 74 -5.94 5.68 -18.91
C ASP A 74 -6.73 4.48 -19.47
N THR A 75 -7.13 3.54 -18.61
CA THR A 75 -7.99 2.40 -19.00
C THR A 75 -9.46 2.74 -19.03
N GLY A 76 -9.85 3.84 -18.39
CA GLY A 76 -11.25 4.29 -18.30
C GLY A 76 -11.74 5.01 -19.54
N LYS A 77 -13.04 5.25 -19.56
CA LYS A 77 -13.68 6.08 -20.58
C LYS A 77 -13.46 7.55 -20.26
N VAL A 78 -13.12 8.34 -21.28
CA VAL A 78 -13.04 9.80 -21.15
C VAL A 78 -14.44 10.35 -20.80
N VAL A 79 -14.51 11.04 -19.67
CA VAL A 79 -15.74 11.68 -19.16
C VAL A 79 -15.67 13.21 -19.17
N GLU A 80 -14.44 13.76 -19.28
CA GLU A 80 -14.24 15.21 -19.33
C GLU A 80 -12.95 15.52 -20.09
N SER A 81 -12.99 16.63 -20.86
CA SER A 81 -11.80 17.18 -21.50
C SER A 81 -11.79 18.70 -21.31
N LEU A 82 -10.68 19.24 -20.82
CA LEU A 82 -10.49 20.65 -20.53
C LEU A 82 -9.22 21.17 -21.20
N PRO A 83 -9.10 22.48 -21.45
CA PRO A 83 -7.87 23.07 -21.94
C PRO A 83 -6.68 22.74 -21.04
N VAL A 84 -5.53 22.53 -21.66
CA VAL A 84 -4.28 22.27 -20.93
C VAL A 84 -3.53 23.58 -20.78
N PRO A 85 -3.21 24.05 -19.56
CA PRO A 85 -2.37 25.21 -19.37
C PRO A 85 -0.94 24.89 -19.83
N PHE A 86 -0.15 25.92 -20.11
CA PHE A 86 1.27 25.72 -20.36
C PHE A 86 1.95 25.28 -19.07
N LEU A 87 2.32 23.99 -19.00
CA LEU A 87 2.89 23.39 -17.80
C LEU A 87 4.30 23.90 -17.54
N THR A 88 4.53 24.47 -16.37
CA THR A 88 5.85 24.86 -15.87
C THR A 88 6.14 24.20 -14.53
N ALA A 89 7.43 24.03 -14.22
CA ALA A 89 7.84 23.49 -12.93
C ALA A 89 7.33 24.34 -11.75
N GLU A 90 7.31 25.66 -11.90
CA GLU A 90 6.80 26.56 -10.88
C GLU A 90 5.32 26.35 -10.60
N MET A 91 4.50 26.23 -11.66
CA MET A 91 3.06 25.97 -11.54
C MET A 91 2.76 24.64 -10.86
N LEU A 92 3.45 23.58 -11.29
CA LEU A 92 3.29 22.24 -10.72
C LEU A 92 3.76 22.19 -9.25
N ASN A 93 4.89 22.78 -8.92
CA ASN A 93 5.38 22.82 -7.53
C ASN A 93 4.40 23.58 -6.62
N ARG A 94 3.85 24.72 -7.07
CA ARG A 94 2.79 25.44 -6.31
C ARG A 94 1.54 24.58 -6.10
N ALA A 95 1.14 23.78 -7.10
CA ALA A 95 0.03 22.84 -6.94
C ALA A 95 0.38 21.74 -5.94
N PHE A 96 1.58 21.18 -6.00
CA PHE A 96 2.07 20.15 -5.10
C PHE A 96 2.13 20.61 -3.64
N ASP A 97 2.54 21.85 -3.39
CA ASP A 97 2.61 22.43 -2.04
C ASP A 97 1.26 22.40 -1.31
N LYS A 98 0.13 22.41 -2.06
CA LYS A 98 -1.22 22.32 -1.48
C LYS A 98 -1.59 20.94 -0.98
N PHE A 99 -0.92 19.90 -1.47
CA PHE A 99 -1.18 18.50 -1.10
C PHE A 99 -0.11 17.93 -0.17
N ALA A 100 0.98 18.65 0.08
CA ALA A 100 2.01 18.22 1.02
C ALA A 100 1.49 18.27 2.46
N GLY A 101 1.82 17.24 3.25
CA GLY A 101 1.31 17.09 4.63
C GLY A 101 -0.05 16.39 4.67
N GLU A 102 -0.87 16.73 5.64
CA GLU A 102 -2.18 16.13 5.85
C GLU A 102 -3.24 16.80 4.98
N TYR A 103 -3.99 16.01 4.20
CA TYR A 103 -5.16 16.50 3.50
C TYR A 103 -6.29 15.48 3.43
N TRP A 104 -7.51 15.95 3.12
CA TRP A 104 -8.70 15.10 3.04
C TRP A 104 -8.96 14.67 1.62
N GLN A 105 -8.86 13.38 1.35
CA GLN A 105 -9.06 12.77 0.04
C GLN A 105 -10.35 11.96 -0.01
N VAL A 106 -11.18 12.16 -1.03
CA VAL A 106 -12.34 11.32 -1.31
C VAL A 106 -11.87 10.08 -2.08
N PRO A 107 -12.03 8.86 -1.54
CA PRO A 107 -11.62 7.64 -2.22
C PRO A 107 -12.34 7.48 -3.57
N PRO A 108 -11.69 6.92 -4.62
CA PRO A 108 -12.34 6.71 -5.91
C PRO A 108 -13.39 5.60 -5.84
N MET A 109 -14.37 5.63 -6.74
CA MET A 109 -15.37 4.56 -6.89
C MET A 109 -14.73 3.22 -7.29
N TYR A 110 -13.71 3.27 -8.14
CA TYR A 110 -12.93 2.08 -8.51
C TYR A 110 -11.89 1.76 -7.43
N SER A 111 -12.38 1.29 -6.27
CA SER A 111 -11.53 0.89 -5.13
C SER A 111 -12.02 -0.41 -4.47
N ALA A 112 -11.13 -1.02 -3.68
CA ALA A 112 -11.43 -2.22 -2.90
C ALA A 112 -12.15 -1.94 -1.57
N LEU A 113 -12.46 -0.68 -1.26
CA LEU A 113 -13.25 -0.31 -0.09
C LEU A 113 -14.64 -0.97 -0.15
N LYS A 114 -15.14 -1.37 1.01
CA LYS A 114 -16.46 -2.01 1.11
C LYS A 114 -17.52 -1.02 1.56
N HIS A 115 -18.67 -1.09 0.89
CA HIS A 115 -19.92 -0.48 1.32
C HIS A 115 -21.01 -1.56 1.35
N ASN A 116 -21.68 -1.75 2.48
CA ASN A 116 -22.67 -2.81 2.70
C ASN A 116 -22.21 -4.21 2.24
N GLY A 117 -20.95 -4.58 2.59
CA GLY A 117 -20.36 -5.88 2.29
C GLY A 117 -19.83 -6.07 0.86
N ARG A 118 -20.13 -5.16 -0.08
CA ARG A 118 -19.65 -5.20 -1.48
C ARG A 118 -18.56 -4.18 -1.71
N LYS A 119 -17.59 -4.48 -2.58
CA LYS A 119 -16.50 -3.55 -2.93
C LYS A 119 -17.02 -2.42 -3.83
N LEU A 120 -16.51 -1.19 -3.64
CA LEU A 120 -16.97 0.00 -4.40
C LEU A 120 -16.84 -0.19 -5.91
N TYR A 121 -15.76 -0.83 -6.40
CA TYR A 121 -15.59 -1.07 -7.84
C TYR A 121 -16.72 -1.93 -8.44
N GLN A 122 -17.43 -2.76 -7.65
CA GLN A 122 -18.57 -3.55 -8.12
C GLN A 122 -19.81 -2.67 -8.34
N TYR A 123 -19.97 -1.63 -7.53
CA TYR A 123 -21.01 -0.61 -7.75
C TYR A 123 -20.66 0.26 -8.96
N ALA A 124 -19.39 0.70 -9.08
CA ALA A 124 -18.94 1.48 -10.23
C ALA A 124 -19.19 0.76 -11.56
N ARG A 125 -18.86 -0.53 -11.66
CA ARG A 125 -19.17 -1.36 -12.85
C ARG A 125 -20.65 -1.53 -13.14
N ALA A 126 -21.49 -1.43 -12.13
CA ALA A 126 -22.96 -1.45 -12.27
C ALA A 126 -23.54 -0.06 -12.56
N GLY A 127 -22.70 0.98 -12.74
CA GLY A 127 -23.14 2.36 -12.98
C GLY A 127 -23.78 3.03 -11.74
N VAL A 128 -23.56 2.49 -10.55
CA VAL A 128 -24.12 3.03 -9.30
C VAL A 128 -23.03 3.81 -8.58
N GLU A 129 -23.28 5.09 -8.35
CA GLU A 129 -22.40 5.92 -7.52
C GLU A 129 -22.80 5.82 -6.04
N ILE A 130 -21.80 5.62 -5.18
CA ILE A 130 -21.94 5.56 -3.72
C ILE A 130 -21.28 6.79 -3.13
N HIS A 131 -21.95 7.45 -2.19
CA HIS A 131 -21.34 8.53 -1.41
C HIS A 131 -20.13 7.98 -0.60
N ARG A 132 -19.04 8.71 -0.64
CA ARG A 132 -17.78 8.35 0.03
C ARG A 132 -17.34 9.50 0.90
N GLU A 133 -17.18 9.22 2.17
CA GLU A 133 -16.65 10.20 3.11
C GLU A 133 -15.16 10.46 2.82
N PRO A 134 -14.71 11.73 2.85
CA PRO A 134 -13.31 12.06 2.78
C PRO A 134 -12.53 11.36 3.90
N ARG A 135 -11.30 10.96 3.62
CA ARG A 135 -10.39 10.36 4.59
C ARG A 135 -9.13 11.18 4.68
N GLN A 136 -8.67 11.40 5.90
CA GLN A 136 -7.40 12.04 6.13
C GLN A 136 -6.28 11.13 5.68
N ILE A 137 -5.42 11.65 4.81
CA ILE A 137 -4.19 11.02 4.35
C ILE A 137 -3.03 11.98 4.58
N LYS A 138 -1.81 11.45 4.51
CA LYS A 138 -0.60 12.24 4.65
C LYS A 138 0.31 12.00 3.46
N ILE A 139 0.79 13.08 2.86
CA ILE A 139 1.83 13.07 1.83
C ILE A 139 3.10 13.62 2.47
N ASP A 140 4.07 12.74 2.71
CA ASP A 140 5.34 13.11 3.34
C ASP A 140 6.30 13.73 2.33
N LYS A 141 6.19 13.35 1.04
CA LYS A 141 7.04 13.85 -0.03
C LYS A 141 6.27 13.85 -1.35
N LEU A 142 6.37 14.94 -2.12
CA LEU A 142 5.82 15.05 -3.46
C LEU A 142 6.80 15.85 -4.32
N ILE A 143 7.43 15.22 -5.30
CA ILE A 143 8.54 15.79 -6.07
C ILE A 143 8.26 15.64 -7.56
N LEU A 144 8.29 16.74 -8.28
CA LEU A 144 8.25 16.77 -9.73
C LEU A 144 9.55 16.17 -10.30
N THR A 145 9.42 15.19 -11.19
CA THR A 145 10.57 14.52 -11.82
C THR A 145 10.68 14.82 -13.31
N GLY A 146 9.60 15.28 -13.96
CA GLY A 146 9.65 15.65 -15.37
C GLY A 146 8.39 16.32 -15.86
N ILE A 147 8.54 17.06 -16.96
CA ILE A 147 7.43 17.64 -17.74
C ILE A 147 7.71 17.35 -19.21
N ARG A 148 6.69 16.88 -19.92
CA ARG A 148 6.75 16.64 -21.37
C ARG A 148 5.37 16.88 -21.98
N ASP A 149 5.27 17.92 -22.82
CA ASP A 149 4.01 18.32 -23.44
C ASP A 149 2.87 18.52 -22.42
N HIS A 150 1.85 17.69 -22.46
CA HIS A 150 0.73 17.69 -21.53
C HIS A 150 0.92 16.73 -20.34
N PHE A 151 2.08 16.10 -20.21
CA PHE A 151 2.38 15.14 -19.15
C PHE A 151 3.29 15.75 -18.08
N PHE A 152 3.08 15.33 -16.85
CA PHE A 152 4.05 15.53 -15.78
C PHE A 152 4.28 14.20 -15.03
N SER A 153 5.52 14.00 -14.58
CA SER A 153 5.93 12.85 -13.79
C SER A 153 6.37 13.30 -12.41
N PHE A 154 6.12 12.49 -11.41
CA PHE A 154 6.46 12.83 -10.03
C PHE A 154 6.70 11.56 -9.19
N GLU A 155 7.40 11.78 -8.07
CA GLU A 155 7.53 10.82 -6.98
C GLU A 155 6.66 11.26 -5.80
N VAL A 156 6.01 10.31 -5.14
CA VAL A 156 5.20 10.57 -3.96
C VAL A 156 5.47 9.54 -2.86
N GLU A 157 5.74 10.03 -1.65
CA GLU A 157 5.75 9.23 -0.43
C GLU A 157 4.53 9.59 0.40
N CYS A 158 3.72 8.59 0.74
CA CYS A 158 2.42 8.83 1.34
C CYS A 158 2.00 7.72 2.32
N SER A 159 1.06 8.07 3.18
CA SER A 159 0.44 7.16 4.14
C SER A 159 -0.39 6.08 3.45
N LYS A 160 -0.70 5.02 4.18
CA LYS A 160 -1.70 4.02 3.75
C LYS A 160 -3.04 4.68 3.46
N GLY A 161 -3.75 4.14 2.48
CA GLY A 161 -5.09 4.63 2.09
C GLY A 161 -5.09 5.77 1.10
N THR A 162 -3.92 6.31 0.73
CA THR A 162 -3.76 7.29 -0.34
C THR A 162 -4.02 6.65 -1.70
N TYR A 163 -4.82 7.32 -2.54
CA TYR A 163 -5.07 6.96 -3.93
C TYR A 163 -4.36 7.94 -4.85
N VAL A 164 -3.32 7.47 -5.54
CA VAL A 164 -2.52 8.30 -6.45
C VAL A 164 -3.36 8.82 -7.61
N ARG A 165 -4.34 8.04 -8.10
CA ARG A 165 -5.31 8.49 -9.12
C ARG A 165 -6.10 9.72 -8.67
N THR A 166 -6.62 9.70 -7.45
CA THR A 166 -7.35 10.86 -6.89
C THR A 166 -6.43 12.05 -6.68
N LEU A 167 -5.19 11.83 -6.20
CA LEU A 167 -4.20 12.89 -6.08
C LEU A 167 -3.94 13.58 -7.43
N ILE A 168 -3.81 12.81 -8.51
CA ILE A 168 -3.63 13.33 -9.87
C ILE A 168 -4.86 14.14 -10.33
N GLU A 169 -6.08 13.65 -10.08
CA GLU A 169 -7.29 14.41 -10.37
C GLU A 169 -7.34 15.73 -9.60
N ASP A 170 -6.99 15.72 -8.32
CA ASP A 170 -6.98 16.91 -7.46
C ASP A 170 -5.92 17.92 -7.92
N ILE A 171 -4.72 17.45 -8.31
CA ILE A 171 -3.69 18.28 -8.93
C ILE A 171 -4.21 18.87 -10.25
N GLY A 172 -4.87 18.10 -11.10
CA GLY A 172 -5.46 18.59 -12.34
C GLY A 172 -6.44 19.73 -12.13
N ARG A 173 -7.32 19.62 -11.11
CA ARG A 173 -8.25 20.69 -10.72
C ARG A 173 -7.51 21.93 -10.23
N GLU A 174 -6.44 21.76 -9.44
CA GLU A 174 -5.63 22.88 -8.96
C GLU A 174 -4.91 23.63 -10.09
N LEU A 175 -4.57 22.94 -11.17
CA LEU A 175 -4.03 23.53 -12.39
C LEU A 175 -5.09 24.24 -13.25
N GLY A 176 -6.37 24.26 -12.83
CA GLY A 176 -7.48 24.81 -13.61
C GLY A 176 -7.88 23.94 -14.82
N SER A 177 -7.58 22.64 -14.76
CA SER A 177 -7.86 21.65 -15.80
C SER A 177 -8.37 20.35 -15.16
N CYS A 178 -8.24 19.23 -15.84
CA CYS A 178 -8.40 17.89 -15.30
C CYS A 178 -7.14 17.06 -15.61
N ALA A 179 -6.99 15.92 -14.94
CA ALA A 179 -5.87 15.02 -15.20
C ALA A 179 -6.25 13.56 -14.94
N THR A 180 -5.54 12.65 -15.61
CA THR A 180 -5.67 11.21 -15.45
C THR A 180 -4.30 10.56 -15.30
N MET A 181 -4.24 9.47 -14.55
CA MET A 181 -3.02 8.69 -14.35
C MET A 181 -2.71 7.86 -15.58
N THR A 182 -1.48 7.93 -16.10
CA THR A 182 -1.01 7.13 -17.24
C THR A 182 0.04 6.11 -16.87
N PHE A 183 0.68 6.28 -15.71
CA PHE A 183 1.68 5.35 -15.21
C PHE A 183 1.69 5.34 -13.68
N LEU A 184 1.88 4.15 -13.09
CA LEU A 184 2.09 3.99 -11.66
C LEU A 184 3.03 2.83 -11.36
N LEU A 185 4.13 3.14 -10.67
CA LEU A 185 5.07 2.17 -10.14
C LEU A 185 5.20 2.33 -8.63
N ARG A 186 4.84 1.31 -7.86
CA ARG A 186 5.09 1.30 -6.42
C ARG A 186 6.49 0.78 -6.12
N GLU A 187 7.38 1.64 -5.68
CA GLU A 187 8.78 1.30 -5.41
C GLU A 187 8.98 0.71 -4.02
N THR A 188 8.20 1.17 -3.02
CA THR A 188 8.30 0.63 -1.66
C THR A 188 6.94 0.48 -0.97
N VAL A 189 6.87 -0.46 -0.04
CA VAL A 189 5.78 -0.64 0.94
C VAL A 189 6.44 -0.95 2.27
N GLY A 190 6.48 0.03 3.20
CA GLY A 190 7.25 -0.11 4.43
C GLY A 190 8.72 -0.41 4.10
N SER A 191 9.25 -1.49 4.64
CA SER A 191 10.62 -1.95 4.38
C SER A 191 10.81 -2.69 3.06
N PHE A 192 9.74 -3.15 2.42
CA PHE A 192 9.83 -3.92 1.16
C PHE A 192 10.14 -3.00 -0.02
N LYS A 193 11.21 -3.28 -0.77
CA LYS A 193 11.73 -2.44 -1.85
C LYS A 193 11.66 -3.15 -3.20
N LEU A 194 11.52 -2.36 -4.26
CA LEU A 194 11.51 -2.86 -5.65
C LEU A 194 12.79 -3.60 -6.02
N THR A 195 13.94 -3.15 -5.52
CA THR A 195 15.25 -3.75 -5.77
C THR A 195 15.41 -5.16 -5.22
N GLU A 196 14.56 -5.55 -4.28
CA GLU A 196 14.55 -6.86 -3.61
C GLU A 196 13.39 -7.73 -4.09
N ALA A 197 12.47 -7.15 -4.88
CA ALA A 197 11.29 -7.85 -5.35
C ALA A 197 11.63 -8.88 -6.43
N ARG A 198 11.04 -10.07 -6.33
CA ARG A 198 11.17 -11.15 -7.30
C ARG A 198 10.02 -11.15 -8.30
N THR A 199 10.28 -11.49 -9.54
CA THR A 199 9.24 -11.74 -10.54
C THR A 199 8.55 -13.08 -10.27
N ILE A 200 7.40 -13.33 -10.91
CA ILE A 200 6.70 -14.61 -10.77
C ILE A 200 7.57 -15.75 -11.31
N GLU A 201 8.26 -15.54 -12.42
CA GLU A 201 9.14 -16.51 -13.07
C GLU A 201 10.35 -16.87 -12.17
N GLU A 202 10.91 -15.88 -11.47
CA GLU A 202 11.98 -16.13 -10.48
C GLU A 202 11.46 -16.96 -9.31
N ILE A 203 10.23 -16.66 -8.82
CA ILE A 203 9.60 -17.42 -7.73
C ILE A 203 9.26 -18.84 -8.17
N GLU A 204 8.78 -19.05 -9.41
CA GLU A 204 8.52 -20.38 -9.95
C GLU A 204 9.80 -21.23 -10.06
N THR A 205 10.93 -20.57 -10.38
CA THR A 205 12.23 -21.26 -10.51
C THR A 205 12.78 -21.70 -9.16
N ASP A 206 12.70 -20.85 -8.13
CA ASP A 206 13.18 -21.13 -6.77
C ASP A 206 12.27 -20.48 -5.72
N PRO A 207 11.16 -21.15 -5.35
CA PRO A 207 10.21 -20.61 -4.36
C PRO A 207 10.84 -20.39 -3.00
N GLU A 208 11.75 -21.28 -2.55
CA GLU A 208 12.35 -21.17 -1.21
C GLU A 208 13.29 -19.97 -1.11
N ALA A 209 14.09 -19.70 -2.12
CA ALA A 209 14.97 -18.53 -2.16
C ALA A 209 14.21 -17.19 -2.24
N ALA A 210 12.94 -17.22 -2.63
CA ALA A 210 12.09 -16.04 -2.66
C ALA A 210 11.43 -15.71 -1.32
N LEU A 211 11.47 -16.64 -0.35
CA LEU A 211 10.87 -16.43 0.97
C LEU A 211 11.71 -15.51 1.83
N LEU A 212 11.03 -14.57 2.47
CA LEU A 212 11.62 -13.73 3.51
C LEU A 212 11.24 -14.28 4.89
N PRO A 213 12.09 -14.06 5.91
CA PRO A 213 11.76 -14.45 7.28
C PRO A 213 10.55 -13.66 7.80
N LEU A 214 9.80 -14.27 8.74
CA LEU A 214 8.53 -13.69 9.26
C LEU A 214 8.71 -12.31 9.87
N GLU A 215 9.85 -12.07 10.52
CA GLU A 215 10.17 -10.79 11.14
C GLU A 215 10.25 -9.64 10.13
N ALA A 216 10.53 -9.88 8.85
CA ALA A 216 10.51 -8.86 7.81
C ALA A 216 9.14 -8.16 7.69
N ALA A 217 8.06 -8.83 8.10
CA ALA A 217 6.72 -8.26 8.11
C ALA A 217 6.50 -7.23 9.24
N VAL A 218 7.32 -7.25 10.26
CA VAL A 218 7.13 -6.51 11.52
C VAL A 218 8.39 -5.78 11.99
N ASP A 219 9.39 -5.62 11.13
CA ASP A 219 10.68 -4.99 11.42
C ASP A 219 10.55 -3.51 11.86
N HIS A 220 9.46 -2.85 11.48
CA HIS A 220 9.10 -1.50 11.89
C HIS A 220 8.51 -1.42 13.31
N LEU A 221 8.13 -2.55 13.92
CA LEU A 221 7.64 -2.58 15.29
C LEU A 221 8.80 -2.50 16.29
N PRO A 222 8.60 -1.84 17.43
CA PRO A 222 9.62 -1.86 18.48
C PRO A 222 9.85 -3.30 18.97
N ARG A 223 11.11 -3.65 19.18
CA ARG A 223 11.48 -4.99 19.65
C ARG A 223 11.32 -5.09 21.16
N LEU A 224 10.76 -6.20 21.62
CA LEU A 224 10.67 -6.59 23.02
C LEU A 224 11.44 -7.90 23.21
N GLN A 225 12.52 -7.84 24.00
CA GLN A 225 13.39 -8.99 24.25
C GLN A 225 12.97 -9.67 25.55
N VAL A 226 12.85 -10.99 25.51
CA VAL A 226 12.52 -11.82 26.68
C VAL A 226 13.44 -13.05 26.75
N ASN A 227 13.49 -13.72 27.89
CA ASN A 227 14.14 -15.03 27.96
C ASN A 227 13.20 -16.13 27.42
N SER A 228 13.77 -17.31 27.12
CA SER A 228 13.03 -18.41 26.48
C SER A 228 11.82 -18.87 27.30
N LEU A 229 11.89 -18.84 28.63
CA LEU A 229 10.77 -19.24 29.51
C LEU A 229 9.62 -18.21 29.45
N GLN A 230 9.94 -16.92 29.46
CA GLN A 230 8.95 -15.84 29.28
C GLN A 230 8.32 -15.93 27.89
N GLY A 231 9.14 -16.14 26.85
CA GLY A 231 8.70 -16.31 25.47
C GLY A 231 7.69 -17.44 25.34
N LEU A 232 8.03 -18.63 25.90
CA LEU A 232 7.15 -19.79 25.90
C LEU A 232 5.79 -19.50 26.58
N ARG A 233 5.80 -18.85 27.74
CA ARG A 233 4.57 -18.48 28.47
C ARG A 233 3.70 -17.54 27.66
N ILE A 234 4.27 -16.50 27.06
CA ILE A 234 3.54 -15.49 26.28
C ILE A 234 2.94 -16.13 25.03
N THR A 235 3.71 -16.94 24.29
CA THR A 235 3.24 -17.62 23.07
C THR A 235 2.19 -18.70 23.35
N SER A 236 2.20 -19.25 24.58
CA SER A 236 1.14 -20.16 25.07
C SER A 236 -0.14 -19.41 25.52
N GLY A 237 -0.21 -18.08 25.34
CA GLY A 237 -1.38 -17.26 25.67
C GLY A 237 -1.43 -16.76 27.11
N VAL A 238 -0.38 -16.99 27.92
CA VAL A 238 -0.32 -16.54 29.32
C VAL A 238 0.08 -15.06 29.37
N LYS A 239 -0.79 -14.20 29.91
CA LYS A 239 -0.42 -12.80 30.23
C LYS A 239 0.75 -12.78 31.19
N THR A 240 1.82 -12.13 30.80
CA THR A 240 3.08 -12.10 31.56
C THR A 240 3.44 -10.66 31.88
N THR A 241 3.70 -10.36 33.15
CA THR A 241 4.15 -9.02 33.54
C THR A 241 5.64 -8.85 33.18
N LEU A 242 5.93 -7.80 32.41
CA LEU A 242 7.28 -7.37 32.04
C LEU A 242 7.45 -5.92 32.50
N LEU A 243 8.08 -5.74 33.65
CA LEU A 243 8.26 -4.43 34.27
C LEU A 243 8.99 -3.45 33.35
N GLY A 244 8.52 -2.21 33.30
CA GLY A 244 9.08 -1.15 32.46
C GLY A 244 8.65 -1.18 30.99
N THR A 245 7.80 -2.14 30.58
CA THR A 245 7.27 -2.19 29.21
C THR A 245 6.10 -1.20 29.07
N LYS A 246 6.23 -0.24 28.16
CA LYS A 246 5.16 0.74 27.86
C LYS A 246 4.01 0.07 27.12
N ASP A 247 2.84 0.70 27.17
CA ASP A 247 1.68 0.27 26.37
C ASP A 247 1.99 0.39 24.89
N GLY A 248 1.60 -0.63 24.13
CA GLY A 248 1.87 -0.66 22.68
C GLY A 248 1.90 -2.05 22.07
N ILE A 249 2.23 -2.08 20.79
CA ILE A 249 2.44 -3.30 20.00
C ILE A 249 3.94 -3.48 19.77
N TYR A 250 4.42 -4.69 19.94
CA TYR A 250 5.83 -5.04 19.88
C TYR A 250 6.06 -6.32 19.07
N ALA A 251 7.20 -6.41 18.42
CA ALA A 251 7.75 -7.66 17.93
C ALA A 251 8.52 -8.35 19.07
N LEU A 252 8.05 -9.50 19.52
CA LEU A 252 8.65 -10.26 20.63
C LEU A 252 9.75 -11.17 20.12
N TYR A 253 10.90 -11.11 20.77
CA TYR A 253 12.05 -11.97 20.49
C TYR A 253 12.51 -12.68 21.75
N ASP A 254 12.94 -13.93 21.61
CA ASP A 254 13.86 -14.55 22.55
C ASP A 254 15.32 -14.40 22.05
N PRO A 255 16.34 -14.94 22.73
CA PRO A 255 17.73 -14.82 22.29
C PRO A 255 18.01 -15.41 20.90
N GLU A 256 17.16 -16.28 20.37
CA GLU A 256 17.41 -17.04 19.15
C GLU A 256 16.58 -16.53 17.97
N GLN A 257 15.30 -16.09 18.20
CA GLN A 257 14.38 -15.84 17.10
C GLN A 257 13.23 -14.89 17.43
N PHE A 258 12.54 -14.44 16.38
CA PHE A 258 11.23 -13.82 16.47
C PHE A 258 10.17 -14.85 16.90
N LEU A 259 9.35 -14.50 17.88
CA LEU A 259 8.33 -15.39 18.45
C LEU A 259 6.91 -15.02 18.04
N ALA A 260 6.56 -13.75 18.18
CA ALA A 260 5.18 -13.30 18.04
C ALA A 260 5.07 -11.77 17.93
N VAL A 261 3.93 -11.27 17.48
CA VAL A 261 3.50 -9.91 17.78
C VAL A 261 2.73 -9.92 19.08
N VAL A 262 3.07 -9.00 19.97
CA VAL A 262 2.47 -8.90 21.30
C VAL A 262 1.92 -7.51 21.56
N ARG A 263 0.93 -7.43 22.45
CA ARG A 263 0.42 -6.20 23.01
C ARG A 263 0.81 -6.11 24.47
N SER A 264 1.29 -4.95 24.87
CA SER A 264 1.48 -4.57 26.28
C SER A 264 0.41 -3.57 26.70
N GLU A 265 -0.22 -3.83 27.82
CA GLU A 265 -1.16 -2.95 28.51
C GLU A 265 -0.86 -3.03 30.00
N GLU A 266 -0.53 -1.91 30.66
CA GLU A 266 -0.13 -1.84 32.08
C GLU A 266 0.95 -2.90 32.42
N GLU A 267 2.04 -2.93 31.63
CA GLU A 267 3.14 -3.90 31.76
C GLU A 267 2.76 -5.39 31.60
N LYS A 268 1.50 -5.68 31.26
CA LYS A 268 1.01 -7.04 30.97
C LYS A 268 1.09 -7.32 29.50
N VAL A 269 1.98 -8.22 29.12
CA VAL A 269 2.27 -8.61 27.73
C VAL A 269 1.50 -9.88 27.38
N GLN A 270 0.83 -9.86 26.23
CA GLN A 270 0.10 -11.00 25.68
C GLN A 270 0.34 -11.10 24.17
N ALA A 271 0.48 -12.33 23.66
CA ALA A 271 0.54 -12.58 22.22
C ALA A 271 -0.79 -12.22 21.55
N VAL A 272 -0.70 -11.50 20.42
CA VAL A 272 -1.85 -11.18 19.58
C VAL A 272 -1.77 -11.91 18.23
N LYS A 273 -0.59 -12.28 17.80
CA LYS A 273 -0.34 -13.10 16.58
C LYS A 273 0.93 -13.92 16.74
#